data_c5920b0947884617d5a8cf9d29e76fb9
#
_entry.id   c5920b0947884617d5a8cf9d29e76fb9
#
_cell.length_a   1.000
_cell.length_b   1.000
_cell.length_c   1.000
_cell.angle_alpha   90.00
_cell.angle_beta   90.00
_cell.angle_gamma   90.00
#
_symmetry.space_group_name_H-M   'P 1'
#
loop_
_entity.id
_entity.type
_entity.pdbx_description
1 polymer ?
#
loop_
_entity_poly.entity_id
_entity_poly.type
_entity_poly.pdbx_seq_one_letter_code
_entity_poly.pdbx_strand_id
1 'polypeptide(L)'
;MQTLAIALGALVFYLIAYHTYGKFLARKIFKLNPEARVPSVEMEDGNDYVPTRKGVIFGHHFTSIAGTGPIVGPALAVIWGWVPALLWVLFGSILIGAVHDFGSLVVSIRNRGQTVGDIAGRILSQRTRLLFLSVLFLALTIVLAIFGLVIAAVLKQYPAAILPCLIQIPIAVVIGFYLHRHGVNLLIPSLVTLGLMYLTVAFGNIGFLAAINETLASMPVVAWVCILLVYSYIASVLPVWTLLQPRDFINSLQLISTLGLIVVGLVITAFVGGAPVSPEGKRQALEIVAPAFRAAPEGAPSIFPFLFITIACGAVSGFHCLV
;
A
#
# COMPACT_ATOMS: atom_id res chain seq x y z
N MET A 1 -12.29 2.27 -25.47
CA MET A 1 -13.59 2.34 -24.72
C MET A 1 -13.79 1.15 -23.78
N GLN A 2 -13.51 -0.07 -24.20
CA GLN A 2 -13.67 -1.29 -23.34
C GLN A 2 -12.84 -1.21 -22.05
N THR A 3 -11.57 -0.84 -22.12
CA THR A 3 -10.67 -0.69 -20.95
C THR A 3 -11.20 0.31 -19.93
N LEU A 4 -11.69 1.46 -20.42
CA LEU A 4 -12.30 2.48 -19.55
C LEU A 4 -13.57 1.96 -18.86
N ALA A 5 -14.44 1.25 -19.60
CA ALA A 5 -15.65 0.66 -19.04
C ALA A 5 -15.34 -0.36 -17.94
N ILE A 6 -14.30 -1.20 -18.13
CA ILE A 6 -13.85 -2.17 -17.12
C ILE A 6 -13.32 -1.44 -15.87
N ALA A 7 -12.47 -0.42 -16.04
CA ALA A 7 -11.90 0.32 -14.91
C ALA A 7 -12.98 1.07 -14.10
N LEU A 8 -13.88 1.78 -14.78
CA LEU A 8 -14.99 2.48 -14.13
C LEU A 8 -16.00 1.50 -13.52
N GLY A 9 -16.27 0.38 -14.22
CA GLY A 9 -17.13 -0.69 -13.71
C GLY A 9 -16.58 -1.30 -12.42
N ALA A 10 -15.27 -1.55 -12.34
CA ALA A 10 -14.60 -2.01 -11.13
C ALA A 10 -14.74 -1.00 -9.97
N LEU A 11 -14.52 0.29 -10.24
CA LEU A 11 -14.71 1.35 -9.24
C LEU A 11 -16.14 1.39 -8.72
N VAL A 12 -17.12 1.36 -9.60
CA VAL A 12 -18.55 1.34 -9.23
C VAL A 12 -18.88 0.10 -8.41
N PHE A 13 -18.32 -1.06 -8.79
CA PHE A 13 -18.51 -2.30 -8.05
C PHE A 13 -17.96 -2.21 -6.62
N TYR A 14 -16.77 -1.63 -6.41
CA TYR A 14 -16.24 -1.37 -5.08
C TYR A 14 -17.13 -0.41 -4.25
N LEU A 15 -17.64 0.65 -4.87
CA LEU A 15 -18.56 1.58 -4.19
C LEU A 15 -19.86 0.90 -3.75
N ILE A 16 -20.42 0.05 -4.62
CA ILE A 16 -21.61 -0.74 -4.29
C ILE A 16 -21.29 -1.72 -3.15
N ALA A 17 -20.18 -2.46 -3.24
CA ALA A 17 -19.76 -3.38 -2.20
C ALA A 17 -19.54 -2.69 -0.86
N TYR A 18 -18.92 -1.51 -0.84
CA TYR A 18 -18.74 -0.71 0.37
C TYR A 18 -20.07 -0.32 1.02
N HIS A 19 -21.05 0.15 0.22
CA HIS A 19 -22.32 0.60 0.73
C HIS A 19 -23.31 -0.52 1.07
N THR A 20 -23.14 -1.70 0.51
CA THR A 20 -24.01 -2.86 0.75
C THR A 20 -23.33 -3.87 1.69
N TYR A 21 -22.34 -4.57 1.20
CA TYR A 21 -21.64 -5.63 1.92
C TYR A 21 -20.87 -5.10 3.13
N GLY A 22 -20.16 -3.97 2.99
CA GLY A 22 -19.49 -3.31 4.11
C GLY A 22 -20.45 -2.91 5.24
N LYS A 23 -21.63 -2.35 4.90
CA LYS A 23 -22.68 -2.05 5.90
C LYS A 23 -23.27 -3.32 6.52
N PHE A 24 -23.44 -4.39 5.76
CA PHE A 24 -23.88 -5.67 6.27
C PHE A 24 -22.89 -6.22 7.30
N LEU A 25 -21.60 -6.24 6.96
CA LEU A 25 -20.54 -6.65 7.90
C LEU A 25 -20.57 -5.79 9.18
N ALA A 26 -20.56 -4.47 9.05
CA ALA A 26 -20.53 -3.56 10.19
C ALA A 26 -21.72 -3.73 11.12
N ARG A 27 -22.94 -3.81 10.58
CA ARG A 27 -24.19 -3.80 11.36
C ARG A 27 -24.66 -5.18 11.79
N LYS A 28 -24.59 -6.18 10.93
CA LYS A 28 -25.14 -7.52 11.17
C LYS A 28 -24.11 -8.50 11.73
N ILE A 29 -22.92 -8.53 11.17
CA ILE A 29 -21.86 -9.48 11.58
C ILE A 29 -21.12 -8.93 12.79
N PHE A 30 -20.48 -7.77 12.67
CA PHE A 30 -19.67 -7.20 13.74
C PHE A 30 -20.47 -6.39 14.76
N LYS A 31 -21.71 -6.01 14.46
CA LYS A 31 -22.61 -5.27 15.38
C LYS A 31 -21.88 -4.09 16.05
N LEU A 32 -21.30 -3.21 15.23
CA LEU A 32 -20.57 -2.04 15.71
C LEU A 32 -21.51 -1.10 16.47
N ASN A 33 -21.06 -0.63 17.63
CA ASN A 33 -21.72 0.41 18.40
C ASN A 33 -21.01 1.75 18.17
N PRO A 34 -21.66 2.76 17.55
CA PRO A 34 -21.08 4.08 17.33
C PRO A 34 -20.73 4.84 18.61
N GLU A 35 -21.33 4.49 19.74
CA GLU A 35 -21.13 5.13 21.04
C GLU A 35 -20.02 4.45 21.86
N ALA A 36 -19.49 3.32 21.39
CA ALA A 36 -18.41 2.62 22.07
C ALA A 36 -17.15 3.48 22.11
N ARG A 37 -16.58 3.66 23.30
CA ARG A 37 -15.28 4.30 23.45
C ARG A 37 -14.19 3.40 22.89
N VAL A 38 -13.23 4.03 22.22
CA VAL A 38 -12.09 3.31 21.61
C VAL A 38 -10.90 3.31 22.57
N PRO A 39 -10.01 2.29 22.51
CA PRO A 39 -8.88 2.16 23.40
C PRO A 39 -7.95 3.39 23.43
N SER A 40 -7.75 4.04 22.29
CA SER A 40 -6.91 5.25 22.21
C SER A 40 -7.43 6.43 23.02
N VAL A 41 -8.74 6.45 23.37
CA VAL A 41 -9.36 7.48 24.21
C VAL A 41 -9.46 7.01 25.67
N GLU A 42 -9.73 5.71 25.91
CA GLU A 42 -9.88 5.18 27.27
C GLU A 42 -8.54 5.00 28.00
N MET A 43 -7.48 4.69 27.24
CA MET A 43 -6.17 4.34 27.78
C MET A 43 -5.09 5.32 27.28
N GLU A 44 -5.48 6.57 26.97
CA GLU A 44 -4.55 7.56 26.47
C GLU A 44 -3.33 7.73 27.38
N ASP A 45 -2.13 7.48 26.85
CA ASP A 45 -0.86 7.54 27.56
C ASP A 45 0.16 8.47 26.88
N GLY A 46 -0.18 9.01 25.71
CA GLY A 46 0.67 9.88 24.91
C GLY A 46 1.78 9.18 24.13
N ASN A 47 1.91 7.85 24.24
CA ASN A 47 2.91 7.04 23.54
C ASN A 47 2.27 6.00 22.63
N ASP A 48 1.62 4.99 23.21
CA ASP A 48 1.01 3.86 22.49
C ASP A 48 -0.47 4.13 22.17
N TYR A 49 -1.16 4.82 23.07
CA TYR A 49 -2.57 5.19 22.92
C TYR A 49 -2.72 6.69 22.74
N VAL A 50 -2.72 7.12 21.49
CA VAL A 50 -2.82 8.54 21.14
C VAL A 50 -4.04 8.77 20.24
N PRO A 51 -5.07 9.50 20.71
CA PRO A 51 -6.21 9.87 19.89
C PRO A 51 -5.76 10.65 18.66
N THR A 52 -6.05 10.12 17.46
CA THR A 52 -5.58 10.67 16.21
C THR A 52 -6.75 11.00 15.28
N ARG A 53 -6.58 12.03 14.43
CA ARG A 53 -7.61 12.43 13.44
C ARG A 53 -7.86 11.32 12.43
N LYS A 54 -9.13 11.08 12.08
CA LYS A 54 -9.55 10.05 11.12
C LYS A 54 -8.80 10.06 9.78
N GLY A 55 -8.53 11.26 9.23
CA GLY A 55 -7.79 11.38 7.97
C GLY A 55 -6.34 10.91 8.07
N VAL A 56 -5.68 11.13 9.22
CA VAL A 56 -4.31 10.66 9.45
C VAL A 56 -4.28 9.15 9.61
N ILE A 57 -5.22 8.58 10.39
CA ILE A 57 -5.36 7.12 10.55
C ILE A 57 -5.64 6.46 9.19
N PHE A 58 -6.57 7.02 8.41
CA PHE A 58 -6.86 6.52 7.06
C PHE A 58 -5.62 6.57 6.16
N GLY A 59 -4.90 7.68 6.15
CA GLY A 59 -3.70 7.83 5.32
C GLY A 59 -2.61 6.85 5.71
N HIS A 60 -2.34 6.70 7.00
CA HIS A 60 -1.37 5.75 7.52
C HIS A 60 -1.75 4.29 7.16
N HIS A 61 -2.97 3.90 7.45
CA HIS A 61 -3.47 2.55 7.16
C HIS A 61 -3.47 2.25 5.65
N PHE A 62 -3.98 3.19 4.83
CA PHE A 62 -4.01 3.05 3.38
C PHE A 62 -2.61 2.87 2.79
N THR A 63 -1.64 3.68 3.20
CA THR A 63 -0.25 3.59 2.72
C THR A 63 0.43 2.30 3.16
N SER A 64 0.21 1.88 4.41
CA SER A 64 0.80 0.65 4.95
C SER A 64 0.32 -0.60 4.22
N ILE A 65 -0.96 -0.63 3.82
CA ILE A 65 -1.56 -1.73 3.05
C ILE A 65 -1.13 -1.66 1.58
N ALA A 66 -1.15 -0.47 0.96
CA ALA A 66 -0.85 -0.28 -0.46
C ALA A 66 0.66 -0.37 -0.77
N GLY A 67 1.32 -1.41 -0.30
CA GLY A 67 2.72 -1.70 -0.56
C GLY A 67 2.96 -2.35 -1.93
N THR A 68 4.12 -3.00 -2.08
CA THR A 68 4.52 -3.64 -3.35
C THR A 68 3.60 -4.79 -3.78
N GLY A 69 3.07 -5.56 -2.82
CA GLY A 69 2.20 -6.70 -3.11
C GLY A 69 0.94 -6.35 -3.89
N PRO A 70 0.12 -5.37 -3.43
CA PRO A 70 -1.07 -4.91 -4.15
C PRO A 70 -0.80 -4.35 -5.55
N ILE A 71 0.38 -3.86 -5.82
CA ILE A 71 0.76 -3.27 -7.11
C ILE A 71 1.36 -4.33 -8.03
N VAL A 72 2.38 -5.04 -7.57
CA VAL A 72 3.15 -5.99 -8.37
C VAL A 72 2.39 -7.30 -8.57
N GLY A 73 1.67 -7.79 -7.56
CA GLY A 73 0.91 -9.03 -7.64
C GLY A 73 -0.09 -9.07 -8.79
N PRO A 74 -1.05 -8.15 -8.86
CA PRO A 74 -1.99 -8.09 -9.97
C PRO A 74 -1.32 -7.86 -11.33
N ALA A 75 -0.25 -7.05 -11.39
CA ALA A 75 0.49 -6.83 -12.63
C ALA A 75 1.14 -8.12 -13.17
N LEU A 76 1.75 -8.92 -12.29
CA LEU A 76 2.31 -10.23 -12.66
C LEU A 76 1.22 -11.23 -13.02
N ALA A 77 0.09 -11.20 -12.34
CA ALA A 77 -1.00 -12.16 -12.57
C ALA A 77 -1.64 -12.06 -13.96
N VAL A 78 -1.45 -10.95 -14.68
CA VAL A 78 -1.90 -10.80 -16.07
C VAL A 78 -1.27 -11.83 -17.01
N ILE A 79 -0.16 -12.48 -16.62
CA ILE A 79 0.44 -13.58 -17.39
C ILE A 79 -0.55 -14.74 -17.62
N TRP A 80 -1.44 -15.02 -16.64
CA TRP A 80 -2.51 -16.00 -16.75
C TRP A 80 -3.79 -15.47 -17.40
N GLY A 81 -3.79 -14.21 -17.81
CA GLY A 81 -4.89 -13.50 -18.40
C GLY A 81 -5.49 -12.43 -17.50
N TRP A 82 -5.95 -11.34 -18.12
CA TRP A 82 -6.49 -10.20 -17.38
C TRP A 82 -7.84 -10.50 -16.70
N VAL A 83 -8.65 -11.41 -17.27
CA VAL A 83 -9.98 -11.74 -16.70
C VAL A 83 -9.87 -12.43 -15.35
N PRO A 84 -9.15 -13.57 -15.19
CA PRO A 84 -9.03 -14.22 -13.89
C PRO A 84 -8.29 -13.34 -12.87
N ALA A 85 -7.31 -12.54 -13.30
CA ALA A 85 -6.63 -11.59 -12.43
C ALA A 85 -7.60 -10.53 -11.90
N LEU A 86 -8.40 -9.91 -12.78
CA LEU A 86 -9.41 -8.91 -12.39
C LEU A 86 -10.48 -9.50 -11.46
N LEU A 87 -11.00 -10.67 -11.78
CA LEU A 87 -12.03 -11.33 -10.96
C LEU A 87 -11.49 -11.63 -9.55
N TRP A 88 -10.27 -12.14 -9.45
CA TRP A 88 -9.68 -12.44 -8.16
C TRP A 88 -9.36 -11.15 -7.35
N VAL A 89 -8.89 -10.08 -8.00
CA VAL A 89 -8.73 -8.77 -7.34
C VAL A 89 -10.06 -8.27 -6.79
N LEU A 90 -11.13 -8.30 -7.58
CA LEU A 90 -12.44 -7.78 -7.16
C LEU A 90 -13.09 -8.63 -6.07
N PHE A 91 -13.27 -9.91 -6.33
CA PHE A 91 -13.98 -10.79 -5.41
C PHE A 91 -13.15 -11.19 -4.20
N GLY A 92 -11.85 -11.44 -4.38
CA GLY A 92 -10.94 -11.78 -3.30
C GLY A 92 -10.84 -10.66 -2.26
N SER A 93 -10.65 -9.41 -2.70
CA SER A 93 -10.57 -8.27 -1.80
C SER A 93 -11.89 -7.95 -1.09
N ILE A 94 -13.04 -8.08 -1.77
CA ILE A 94 -14.34 -7.77 -1.18
C ILE A 94 -14.81 -8.89 -0.25
N LEU A 95 -14.81 -10.14 -0.72
CA LEU A 95 -15.44 -11.24 0.01
C LEU A 95 -14.56 -11.83 1.10
N ILE A 96 -13.24 -11.81 0.91
CA ILE A 96 -12.29 -12.40 1.85
C ILE A 96 -11.47 -11.32 2.54
N GLY A 97 -10.80 -10.45 1.78
CA GLY A 97 -9.92 -9.41 2.33
C GLY A 97 -10.64 -8.46 3.27
N ALA A 98 -11.75 -7.88 2.84
CA ALA A 98 -12.50 -6.94 3.66
C ALA A 98 -13.04 -7.57 4.96
N VAL A 99 -13.47 -8.85 4.93
CA VAL A 99 -13.92 -9.55 6.14
C VAL A 99 -12.76 -9.78 7.09
N HIS A 100 -11.63 -10.23 6.56
CA HIS A 100 -10.42 -10.50 7.32
C HIS A 100 -9.88 -9.24 7.99
N ASP A 101 -9.66 -8.16 7.22
CA ASP A 101 -9.04 -6.93 7.70
C ASP A 101 -9.96 -6.19 8.67
N PHE A 102 -11.24 -6.06 8.31
CA PHE A 102 -12.22 -5.42 9.19
C PHE A 102 -12.49 -6.24 10.45
N GLY A 103 -12.50 -7.58 10.33
CA GLY A 103 -12.64 -8.48 11.47
C GLY A 103 -11.50 -8.37 12.46
N SER A 104 -10.25 -8.38 11.99
CA SER A 104 -9.08 -8.22 12.86
C SER A 104 -9.05 -6.87 13.56
N LEU A 105 -9.38 -5.78 12.86
CA LEU A 105 -9.50 -4.46 13.46
C LEU A 105 -10.56 -4.44 14.58
N VAL A 106 -11.76 -4.97 14.32
CA VAL A 106 -12.85 -5.02 15.33
C VAL A 106 -12.46 -5.87 16.53
N VAL A 107 -11.81 -7.02 16.30
CA VAL A 107 -11.32 -7.89 17.37
C VAL A 107 -10.26 -7.19 18.21
N SER A 108 -9.30 -6.52 17.59
CA SER A 108 -8.27 -5.75 18.28
C SER A 108 -8.88 -4.63 19.15
N ILE A 109 -9.75 -3.80 18.57
CA ILE A 109 -10.41 -2.69 19.29
C ILE A 109 -11.19 -3.22 20.50
N ARG A 110 -11.94 -4.31 20.36
CA ARG A 110 -12.70 -4.95 21.46
C ARG A 110 -11.82 -5.56 22.54
N ASN A 111 -10.57 -5.83 22.22
CA ASN A 111 -9.57 -6.37 23.12
C ASN A 111 -8.51 -5.31 23.49
N ARG A 112 -8.91 -4.06 23.66
CA ARG A 112 -8.05 -2.96 24.12
C ARG A 112 -6.87 -2.66 23.18
N GLY A 113 -7.05 -2.84 21.86
CA GLY A 113 -6.00 -2.61 20.89
C GLY A 113 -4.86 -3.65 20.93
N GLN A 114 -5.08 -4.81 21.55
CA GLN A 114 -4.06 -5.86 21.62
C GLN A 114 -3.79 -6.51 20.27
N THR A 115 -2.57 -7.02 20.11
CA THR A 115 -2.18 -7.78 18.93
C THR A 115 -2.90 -9.13 18.85
N VAL A 116 -3.03 -9.67 17.63
CA VAL A 116 -3.65 -10.98 17.41
C VAL A 116 -2.92 -12.08 18.19
N GLY A 117 -1.59 -12.00 18.33
CA GLY A 117 -0.79 -12.94 19.11
C GLY A 117 -1.12 -12.94 20.60
N ASP A 118 -1.30 -11.76 21.19
CA ASP A 118 -1.67 -11.63 22.60
C ASP A 118 -3.09 -12.11 22.86
N ILE A 119 -4.02 -11.80 21.96
CA ILE A 119 -5.40 -12.26 22.02
C ILE A 119 -5.46 -13.79 21.94
N ALA A 120 -4.72 -14.40 21.00
CA ALA A 120 -4.62 -15.84 20.86
C ALA A 120 -4.05 -16.52 22.12
N GLY A 121 -3.01 -15.90 22.71
CA GLY A 121 -2.42 -16.40 23.98
C GLY A 121 -3.39 -16.39 25.15
N ARG A 122 -4.24 -15.37 25.23
CA ARG A 122 -5.23 -15.22 26.30
C ARG A 122 -6.44 -16.13 26.12
N ILE A 123 -6.94 -16.28 24.88
CA ILE A 123 -8.16 -17.04 24.61
C ILE A 123 -7.87 -18.54 24.48
N LEU A 124 -6.76 -18.92 23.86
CA LEU A 124 -6.44 -20.32 23.58
C LEU A 124 -5.43 -20.88 24.58
N SER A 125 -4.15 -20.57 24.43
CA SER A 125 -3.10 -21.02 25.34
C SER A 125 -1.78 -20.24 25.12
N GLN A 126 -0.91 -20.27 26.13
CA GLN A 126 0.42 -19.70 26.02
C GLN A 126 1.30 -20.40 24.96
N ARG A 127 1.12 -21.68 24.74
CA ARG A 127 1.82 -22.44 23.68
C ARG A 127 1.37 -21.95 22.31
N THR A 128 0.07 -21.74 22.11
CA THR A 128 -0.49 -21.19 20.86
C THR A 128 0.06 -19.79 20.58
N ARG A 129 0.18 -18.94 21.60
CA ARG A 129 0.81 -17.62 21.47
C ARG A 129 2.25 -17.72 20.95
N LEU A 130 3.06 -18.59 21.57
CA LEU A 130 4.45 -18.75 21.17
C LEU A 130 4.59 -19.27 19.74
N LEU A 131 3.81 -20.28 19.37
CA LEU A 131 3.79 -20.81 18.00
C LEU A 131 3.35 -19.73 16.99
N PHE A 132 2.28 -19.00 17.30
CA PHE A 132 1.79 -17.92 16.43
C PHE A 132 2.86 -16.85 16.24
N LEU A 133 3.48 -16.37 17.31
CA LEU A 133 4.54 -15.35 17.22
C LEU A 133 5.78 -15.86 16.48
N SER A 134 6.13 -17.15 16.62
CA SER A 134 7.24 -17.74 15.87
C SER A 134 6.96 -17.81 14.38
N VAL A 135 5.75 -18.23 13.99
CA VAL A 135 5.32 -18.26 12.58
C VAL A 135 5.31 -16.83 12.02
N LEU A 136 4.76 -15.88 12.77
CA LEU A 136 4.71 -14.49 12.40
C LEU A 136 6.12 -13.89 12.20
N PHE A 137 7.04 -14.16 13.10
CA PHE A 137 8.43 -13.70 13.00
C PHE A 137 9.12 -14.23 11.73
N LEU A 138 8.98 -15.52 11.43
CA LEU A 138 9.53 -16.12 10.21
C LEU A 138 8.89 -15.54 8.95
N ALA A 139 7.56 -15.39 8.94
CA ALA A 139 6.84 -14.81 7.82
C ALA A 139 7.26 -13.35 7.55
N LEU A 140 7.34 -12.51 8.59
CA LEU A 140 7.78 -11.13 8.46
C LEU A 140 9.24 -11.01 8.01
N THR A 141 10.12 -11.91 8.44
CA THR A 141 11.51 -11.94 7.98
C THR A 141 11.57 -12.18 6.46
N ILE A 142 10.78 -13.13 5.96
CA ILE A 142 10.69 -13.40 4.51
C ILE A 142 10.12 -12.18 3.77
N VAL A 143 9.05 -11.57 4.28
CA VAL A 143 8.42 -10.39 3.69
C VAL A 143 9.40 -9.22 3.60
N LEU A 144 10.16 -8.93 4.67
CA LEU A 144 11.17 -7.87 4.68
C LEU A 144 12.27 -8.12 3.63
N ALA A 145 12.74 -9.37 3.52
CA ALA A 145 13.76 -9.72 2.53
C ALA A 145 13.23 -9.52 1.09
N ILE A 146 12.02 -10.00 0.78
CA ILE A 146 11.40 -9.86 -0.54
C ILE A 146 11.15 -8.39 -0.87
N PHE A 147 10.59 -7.60 0.06
CA PHE A 147 10.34 -6.18 -0.17
C PHE A 147 11.64 -5.40 -0.38
N GLY A 148 12.67 -5.70 0.40
CA GLY A 148 14.00 -5.11 0.20
C GLY A 148 14.55 -5.38 -1.20
N LEU A 149 14.43 -6.62 -1.69
CA LEU A 149 14.86 -7.01 -3.04
C LEU A 149 14.04 -6.29 -4.12
N VAL A 150 12.72 -6.25 -4.00
CA VAL A 150 11.84 -5.62 -5.00
C VAL A 150 12.11 -4.11 -5.06
N ILE A 151 12.19 -3.43 -3.91
CA ILE A 151 12.49 -1.99 -3.86
C ILE A 151 13.86 -1.70 -4.48
N ALA A 152 14.89 -2.48 -4.11
CA ALA A 152 16.22 -2.34 -4.68
C ALA A 152 16.23 -2.52 -6.21
N ALA A 153 15.49 -3.49 -6.72
CA ALA A 153 15.35 -3.73 -8.17
C ALA A 153 14.66 -2.55 -8.87
N VAL A 154 13.57 -2.02 -8.29
CA VAL A 154 12.85 -0.85 -8.84
C VAL A 154 13.74 0.40 -8.85
N LEU A 155 14.48 0.67 -7.78
CA LEU A 155 15.38 1.82 -7.71
C LEU A 155 16.51 1.73 -8.75
N LYS A 156 17.01 0.53 -9.01
CA LYS A 156 18.01 0.30 -10.08
C LYS A 156 17.43 0.46 -11.48
N GLN A 157 16.20 0.03 -11.69
CA GLN A 157 15.52 0.13 -12.98
C GLN A 157 15.06 1.56 -13.29
N TYR A 158 14.71 2.32 -12.25
CA TYR A 158 14.20 3.70 -12.36
C TYR A 158 15.00 4.65 -11.48
N PRO A 159 16.24 5.02 -11.86
CA PRO A 159 17.12 5.89 -11.07
C PRO A 159 16.47 7.23 -10.69
N ALA A 160 15.66 7.80 -11.57
CA ALA A 160 14.95 9.06 -11.33
C ALA A 160 14.01 9.03 -10.10
N ALA A 161 13.62 7.85 -9.62
CA ALA A 161 12.78 7.69 -8.43
C ALA A 161 13.57 7.75 -7.11
N ILE A 162 14.92 7.64 -7.13
CA ILE A 162 15.74 7.53 -5.92
C ILE A 162 15.67 8.80 -5.09
N LEU A 163 15.97 9.95 -5.68
CA LEU A 163 15.96 11.23 -4.94
C LEU A 163 14.59 11.60 -4.36
N PRO A 164 13.48 11.51 -5.10
CA PRO A 164 12.15 11.73 -4.52
C PRO A 164 11.88 10.85 -3.29
N CYS A 165 12.23 9.57 -3.35
CA CYS A 165 12.06 8.65 -2.24
C CYS A 165 12.91 9.00 -1.02
N LEU A 166 14.18 9.39 -1.23
CA LEU A 166 15.09 9.69 -0.13
C LEU A 166 14.81 11.05 0.52
N ILE A 167 14.47 12.09 -0.25
CA ILE A 167 14.17 13.44 0.25
C ILE A 167 12.92 13.45 1.12
N GLN A 168 11.96 12.58 0.85
CA GLN A 168 10.75 12.48 1.66
C GLN A 168 11.03 12.16 3.13
N ILE A 169 12.05 11.35 3.42
CA ILE A 169 12.35 10.87 4.78
C ILE A 169 12.71 12.05 5.71
N PRO A 170 13.72 12.90 5.42
CA PRO A 170 14.03 14.03 6.29
C PRO A 170 12.89 15.05 6.38
N ILE A 171 12.14 15.26 5.30
CA ILE A 171 10.98 16.16 5.34
C ILE A 171 9.91 15.63 6.29
N ALA A 172 9.61 14.35 6.27
CA ALA A 172 8.66 13.73 7.17
C ALA A 172 9.08 13.87 8.64
N VAL A 173 10.36 13.69 8.95
CA VAL A 173 10.91 13.88 10.30
C VAL A 173 10.74 15.33 10.77
N VAL A 174 11.08 16.31 9.93
CA VAL A 174 10.92 17.74 10.25
C VAL A 174 9.45 18.08 10.54
N ILE A 175 8.54 17.57 9.70
CA ILE A 175 7.09 17.75 9.89
C ILE A 175 6.63 17.10 11.19
N GLY A 176 7.08 15.88 11.49
CA GLY A 176 6.74 15.17 12.72
C GLY A 176 7.10 15.97 13.96
N PHE A 177 8.33 16.46 14.04
CA PHE A 177 8.77 17.33 15.16
C PHE A 177 8.02 18.66 15.23
N TYR A 178 7.78 19.29 14.09
CA TYR A 178 7.04 20.56 14.04
C TYR A 178 5.61 20.40 14.55
N LEU A 179 4.92 19.35 14.12
CA LEU A 179 3.54 19.06 14.51
C LEU A 179 3.42 18.70 15.99
N HIS A 180 4.36 17.90 16.50
CA HIS A 180 4.37 17.51 17.90
C HIS A 180 4.51 18.73 18.83
N ARG A 181 5.29 19.75 18.41
CA ARG A 181 5.49 20.96 19.19
C ARG A 181 4.35 21.97 19.09
N HIS A 182 3.68 22.10 17.96
CA HIS A 182 2.77 23.20 17.67
C HIS A 182 1.30 22.80 17.53
N GLY A 183 0.98 21.49 17.51
CA GLY A 183 -0.40 21.01 17.38
C GLY A 183 -1.13 21.45 16.10
N VAL A 184 -0.40 21.81 15.05
CA VAL A 184 -0.93 22.40 13.80
C VAL A 184 -1.60 21.33 12.92
N ASN A 185 -2.44 21.79 11.99
CA ASN A 185 -3.09 20.90 11.03
C ASN A 185 -2.06 20.28 10.07
N LEU A 186 -1.96 18.95 10.06
CA LEU A 186 -1.05 18.16 9.22
C LEU A 186 -1.25 18.39 7.70
N LEU A 187 -2.46 18.78 7.28
CA LEU A 187 -2.82 18.86 5.87
C LEU A 187 -1.96 19.88 5.08
N ILE A 188 -1.78 21.08 5.61
CA ILE A 188 -1.04 22.15 4.90
C ILE A 188 0.43 21.79 4.69
N PRO A 189 1.22 21.40 5.72
CA PRO A 189 2.59 20.95 5.53
C PRO A 189 2.70 19.77 4.57
N SER A 190 1.75 18.82 4.61
CA SER A 190 1.75 17.66 3.74
C SER A 190 1.45 17.99 2.28
N LEU A 191 0.57 18.97 2.00
CA LEU A 191 0.33 19.45 0.64
C LEU A 191 1.55 20.18 0.08
N VAL A 192 2.24 20.99 0.90
CA VAL A 192 3.50 21.64 0.50
C VAL A 192 4.55 20.57 0.17
N THR A 193 4.68 19.55 1.02
CA THR A 193 5.61 18.44 0.77
C THR A 193 5.24 17.67 -0.48
N LEU A 194 3.97 17.39 -0.71
CA LEU A 194 3.50 16.75 -1.95
C LEU A 194 3.92 17.57 -3.18
N GLY A 195 3.75 18.89 -3.14
CA GLY A 195 4.24 19.79 -4.20
C GLY A 195 5.75 19.69 -4.40
N LEU A 196 6.55 19.72 -3.32
CA LEU A 196 7.99 19.51 -3.39
C LEU A 196 8.36 18.15 -3.97
N MET A 197 7.65 17.09 -3.61
CA MET A 197 7.89 15.76 -4.19
C MET A 197 7.60 15.72 -5.69
N TYR A 198 6.53 16.33 -6.17
CA TYR A 198 6.28 16.44 -7.60
C TYR A 198 7.36 17.27 -8.32
N LEU A 199 7.87 18.31 -7.67
CA LEU A 199 9.01 19.07 -8.20
C LEU A 199 10.28 18.19 -8.28
N THR A 200 10.55 17.37 -7.28
CA THR A 200 11.70 16.43 -7.33
C THR A 200 11.53 15.37 -8.41
N VAL A 201 10.30 14.92 -8.69
CA VAL A 201 10.02 14.01 -9.81
C VAL A 201 10.26 14.71 -11.16
N ALA A 202 9.82 15.98 -11.30
CA ALA A 202 9.96 16.73 -12.56
C ALA A 202 11.41 17.16 -12.84
N PHE A 203 12.15 17.57 -11.81
CA PHE A 203 13.48 18.19 -11.95
C PHE A 203 14.62 17.37 -11.33
N GLY A 204 14.32 16.32 -10.57
CA GLY A 204 15.31 15.53 -9.86
C GLY A 204 16.22 14.67 -10.75
N ASN A 205 15.97 14.60 -12.04
CA ASN A 205 16.80 13.85 -13.00
C ASN A 205 17.51 14.78 -13.99
N ILE A 206 17.90 15.99 -13.57
CA ILE A 206 18.57 16.99 -14.41
C ILE A 206 19.94 17.34 -13.82
N GLY A 207 20.96 17.41 -14.69
CA GLY A 207 22.30 17.87 -14.35
C GLY A 207 22.94 17.05 -13.21
N PHE A 208 23.40 17.71 -12.15
CA PHE A 208 24.07 17.08 -11.01
C PHE A 208 23.18 16.06 -10.27
N LEU A 209 21.89 16.30 -10.19
CA LEU A 209 20.94 15.38 -9.53
C LEU A 209 20.81 14.06 -10.30
N ALA A 210 20.85 14.09 -11.62
CA ALA A 210 20.87 12.88 -12.42
C ALA A 210 22.13 12.05 -12.15
N ALA A 211 23.31 12.68 -12.06
CA ALA A 211 24.54 11.98 -11.73
C ALA A 211 24.51 11.29 -10.33
N ILE A 212 23.87 11.93 -9.35
CA ILE A 212 23.63 11.30 -8.03
C ILE A 212 22.73 10.06 -8.18
N ASN A 213 21.62 10.19 -8.90
CA ASN A 213 20.68 9.07 -9.11
C ASN A 213 21.37 7.89 -9.80
N GLU A 214 22.17 8.14 -10.83
CA GLU A 214 22.92 7.11 -11.55
C GLU A 214 23.97 6.45 -10.66
N THR A 215 24.71 7.24 -9.86
CA THR A 215 25.69 6.73 -8.91
C THR A 215 25.03 5.81 -7.89
N LEU A 216 23.90 6.23 -7.32
CA LEU A 216 23.13 5.42 -6.37
C LEU A 216 22.55 4.17 -7.02
N ALA A 217 22.02 4.28 -8.24
CA ALA A 217 21.47 3.14 -8.98
C ALA A 217 22.56 2.10 -9.36
N SER A 218 23.82 2.52 -9.50
CA SER A 218 24.95 1.61 -9.77
C SER A 218 25.32 0.72 -8.59
N MET A 219 24.88 1.05 -7.37
CA MET A 219 25.14 0.26 -6.17
C MET A 219 24.60 -1.19 -6.31
N PRO A 220 25.30 -2.20 -5.75
CA PRO A 220 24.80 -3.57 -5.77
C PRO A 220 23.49 -3.70 -4.99
N VAL A 221 22.63 -4.62 -5.45
CA VAL A 221 21.31 -4.88 -4.82
C VAL A 221 21.45 -5.16 -3.33
N VAL A 222 22.48 -5.93 -2.94
CA VAL A 222 22.73 -6.25 -1.53
C VAL A 222 22.99 -5.00 -0.69
N ALA A 223 23.73 -4.02 -1.20
CA ALA A 223 23.95 -2.76 -0.49
C ALA A 223 22.64 -2.00 -0.28
N TRP A 224 21.76 -1.92 -1.30
CA TRP A 224 20.44 -1.33 -1.16
C TRP A 224 19.60 -2.06 -0.11
N VAL A 225 19.57 -3.39 -0.13
CA VAL A 225 18.83 -4.18 0.86
C VAL A 225 19.34 -3.90 2.27
N CYS A 226 20.66 -3.85 2.48
CA CYS A 226 21.23 -3.51 3.78
C CYS A 226 20.84 -2.11 4.25
N ILE A 227 20.89 -1.10 3.37
CA ILE A 227 20.49 0.28 3.68
C ILE A 227 19.01 0.32 4.07
N LEU A 228 18.13 -0.35 3.30
CA LEU A 228 16.70 -0.40 3.57
C LEU A 228 16.38 -1.11 4.89
N LEU A 229 17.12 -2.19 5.23
CA LEU A 229 16.92 -2.89 6.51
C LEU A 229 17.39 -2.03 7.70
N VAL A 230 18.52 -1.33 7.58
CA VAL A 230 18.98 -0.38 8.61
C VAL A 230 17.97 0.76 8.79
N TYR A 231 17.46 1.31 7.68
CA TYR A 231 16.40 2.32 7.73
C TYR A 231 15.14 1.80 8.42
N SER A 232 14.70 0.58 8.07
CA SER A 232 13.51 -0.04 8.68
C SER A 232 13.71 -0.27 10.18
N TYR A 233 14.91 -0.68 10.61
CA TYR A 233 15.23 -0.82 12.02
C TYR A 233 15.16 0.51 12.77
N ILE A 234 15.78 1.56 12.23
CA ILE A 234 15.71 2.90 12.83
C ILE A 234 14.26 3.39 12.91
N ALA A 235 13.50 3.25 11.83
CA ALA A 235 12.10 3.66 11.77
C ALA A 235 11.22 2.90 12.78
N SER A 236 11.51 1.62 13.03
CA SER A 236 10.73 0.80 13.97
C SER A 236 10.97 1.14 15.44
N VAL A 237 12.12 1.72 15.78
CA VAL A 237 12.47 2.11 17.16
C VAL A 237 12.00 3.51 17.50
N LEU A 238 11.79 4.37 16.49
CA LEU A 238 11.31 5.72 16.70
C LEU A 238 9.81 5.73 17.05
N PRO A 239 9.37 6.71 17.88
CA PRO A 239 7.95 6.93 18.10
C PRO A 239 7.19 7.12 16.79
N VAL A 240 6.01 6.51 16.64
CA VAL A 240 5.23 6.50 15.40
C VAL A 240 4.93 7.91 14.88
N TRP A 241 4.68 8.87 15.79
CA TRP A 241 4.41 10.26 15.46
C TRP A 241 5.60 11.00 14.85
N THR A 242 6.83 10.54 15.09
CA THR A 242 8.06 11.22 14.65
C THR A 242 8.30 11.07 13.15
N LEU A 243 8.13 9.87 12.62
CA LEU A 243 8.47 9.53 11.24
C LEU A 243 7.32 8.86 10.50
N LEU A 244 6.74 7.80 11.07
CA LEU A 244 5.81 6.94 10.35
C LEU A 244 4.50 7.66 10.01
N GLN A 245 3.84 8.31 10.96
CA GLN A 245 2.58 9.01 10.71
C GLN A 245 2.69 10.13 9.67
N PRO A 246 3.64 11.10 9.77
CA PRO A 246 3.77 12.15 8.77
C PRO A 246 4.15 11.60 7.40
N ARG A 247 5.10 10.66 7.34
CA ARG A 247 5.53 10.03 6.09
C ARG A 247 4.38 9.33 5.39
N ASP A 248 3.65 8.51 6.12
CA ASP A 248 2.59 7.70 5.53
C ASP A 248 1.39 8.55 5.13
N PHE A 249 1.11 9.64 5.85
CA PHE A 249 0.10 10.60 5.43
C PHE A 249 0.48 11.31 4.13
N ILE A 250 1.74 11.74 3.97
CA ILE A 250 2.26 12.33 2.72
C ILE A 250 2.18 11.30 1.59
N ASN A 251 2.62 10.07 1.84
CA ASN A 251 2.55 8.97 0.88
C ASN A 251 1.11 8.67 0.45
N SER A 252 0.14 8.72 1.37
CA SER A 252 -1.26 8.52 1.04
C SER A 252 -1.78 9.58 0.08
N LEU A 253 -1.42 10.85 0.29
CA LEU A 253 -1.77 11.94 -0.62
C LEU A 253 -1.13 11.74 -2.00
N GLN A 254 0.14 11.35 -2.04
CA GLN A 254 0.85 11.05 -3.28
C GLN A 254 0.22 9.89 -4.03
N LEU A 255 -0.10 8.79 -3.34
CA LEU A 255 -0.73 7.62 -3.93
C LEU A 255 -2.13 7.93 -4.46
N ILE A 256 -2.96 8.62 -3.69
CA ILE A 256 -4.32 9.02 -4.12
C ILE A 256 -4.24 9.96 -5.33
N SER A 257 -3.35 10.96 -5.31
CA SER A 257 -3.20 11.87 -6.45
C SER A 257 -2.67 11.15 -7.69
N THR A 258 -1.71 10.23 -7.53
CA THR A 258 -1.19 9.42 -8.65
C THR A 258 -2.27 8.52 -9.24
N LEU A 259 -3.06 7.82 -8.41
CA LEU A 259 -4.19 7.02 -8.88
C LEU A 259 -5.24 7.89 -9.59
N GLY A 260 -5.51 9.09 -9.06
CA GLY A 260 -6.37 10.07 -9.71
C GLY A 260 -5.85 10.49 -11.10
N LEU A 261 -4.55 10.77 -11.21
CA LEU A 261 -3.92 11.10 -12.49
C LEU A 261 -3.95 9.93 -13.49
N ILE A 262 -3.79 8.69 -13.02
CA ILE A 262 -3.94 7.49 -13.86
C ILE A 262 -5.37 7.39 -14.41
N VAL A 263 -6.39 7.60 -13.56
CA VAL A 263 -7.79 7.57 -14.01
C VAL A 263 -8.07 8.68 -15.02
N VAL A 264 -7.59 9.90 -14.77
CA VAL A 264 -7.72 11.03 -15.71
C VAL A 264 -7.00 10.70 -17.03
N GLY A 265 -5.78 10.18 -16.97
CA GLY A 265 -5.03 9.75 -18.14
C GLY A 265 -5.76 8.66 -18.93
N LEU A 266 -6.37 7.69 -18.24
CA LEU A 266 -7.18 6.64 -18.85
C LEU A 266 -8.41 7.22 -19.58
N VAL A 267 -9.10 8.19 -18.96
CA VAL A 267 -10.24 8.88 -19.57
C VAL A 267 -9.80 9.64 -20.83
N ILE A 268 -8.75 10.44 -20.73
CA ILE A 268 -8.22 11.20 -21.87
C ILE A 268 -7.82 10.25 -23.01
N THR A 269 -7.08 9.18 -22.70
CA THR A 269 -6.62 8.21 -23.70
C THR A 269 -7.79 7.47 -24.34
N ALA A 270 -8.88 7.22 -23.63
CA ALA A 270 -10.05 6.57 -24.19
C ALA A 270 -10.76 7.39 -25.26
N PHE A 271 -10.72 8.75 -25.17
CA PHE A 271 -11.36 9.65 -26.11
C PHE A 271 -10.39 10.18 -27.20
N VAL A 272 -9.14 10.45 -26.83
CA VAL A 272 -8.17 11.11 -27.71
C VAL A 272 -7.17 10.11 -28.31
N GLY A 273 -7.07 8.91 -27.73
CA GLY A 273 -6.03 7.91 -28.04
C GLY A 273 -4.75 8.12 -27.23
N GLY A 274 -3.93 7.08 -27.16
CA GLY A 274 -2.62 7.09 -26.51
C GLY A 274 -1.60 7.94 -27.25
N ALA A 275 -0.46 8.21 -26.60
CA ALA A 275 0.66 8.89 -27.24
C ALA A 275 1.16 8.07 -28.45
N PRO A 276 1.53 8.74 -29.56
CA PRO A 276 2.14 8.05 -30.69
C PRO A 276 3.51 7.48 -30.29
N VAL A 277 3.84 6.30 -30.80
CA VAL A 277 5.14 5.65 -30.53
C VAL A 277 6.29 6.36 -31.25
N SER A 278 5.99 7.08 -32.35
CA SER A 278 6.93 7.92 -33.07
C SER A 278 6.33 9.31 -33.33
N PRO A 279 7.13 10.37 -33.50
CA PRO A 279 6.63 11.73 -33.75
C PRO A 279 5.65 11.85 -34.90
N GLU A 280 5.78 10.99 -35.92
CA GLU A 280 4.93 10.95 -37.13
C GLU A 280 3.84 9.87 -37.04
N GLY A 281 3.79 9.11 -35.95
CA GLY A 281 2.88 7.96 -35.74
C GLY A 281 1.45 8.39 -35.43
N LYS A 282 0.47 7.55 -35.80
CA LYS A 282 -0.92 7.71 -35.39
C LYS A 282 -1.05 7.39 -33.89
N ARG A 283 -1.94 8.08 -33.19
CA ARG A 283 -2.31 7.75 -31.81
C ARG A 283 -2.89 6.35 -31.75
N GLN A 284 -2.42 5.55 -30.79
CA GLN A 284 -2.91 4.20 -30.59
C GLN A 284 -4.23 4.20 -29.86
N ALA A 285 -5.14 3.30 -30.25
CA ALA A 285 -6.37 3.07 -29.49
C ALA A 285 -6.05 2.44 -28.12
N LEU A 286 -6.88 2.74 -27.13
CA LEU A 286 -6.79 2.12 -25.81
C LEU A 286 -7.38 0.70 -25.89
N GLU A 287 -6.52 -0.28 -26.11
CA GLU A 287 -6.88 -1.69 -26.25
C GLU A 287 -6.21 -2.56 -25.18
N ILE A 288 -6.85 -3.66 -24.82
CA ILE A 288 -6.27 -4.65 -23.92
C ILE A 288 -5.51 -5.66 -24.77
N VAL A 289 -4.19 -5.56 -24.77
CA VAL A 289 -3.29 -6.44 -25.54
C VAL A 289 -3.10 -7.78 -24.82
N ALA A 290 -3.21 -7.81 -23.49
CA ALA A 290 -3.06 -9.03 -22.71
C ALA A 290 -4.18 -10.04 -23.05
N PRO A 291 -3.86 -11.36 -23.08
CA PRO A 291 -4.87 -12.39 -23.34
C PRO A 291 -5.93 -12.39 -22.24
N ALA A 292 -7.17 -12.76 -22.62
CA ALA A 292 -8.26 -12.85 -21.65
C ALA A 292 -8.02 -13.97 -20.63
N PHE A 293 -7.50 -15.12 -21.08
CA PHE A 293 -7.26 -16.30 -20.24
C PHE A 293 -6.11 -17.17 -20.80
N ARG A 294 -5.24 -17.64 -19.89
CA ARG A 294 -4.21 -18.65 -20.16
C ARG A 294 -4.05 -19.57 -18.96
N ALA A 295 -4.32 -20.86 -19.12
CA ALA A 295 -4.21 -21.84 -18.03
C ALA A 295 -2.75 -22.14 -17.67
N ALA A 296 -1.87 -22.23 -18.66
CA ALA A 296 -0.45 -22.55 -18.53
C ALA A 296 0.35 -21.73 -19.57
N PRO A 297 0.77 -20.52 -19.23
CA PRO A 297 1.60 -19.70 -20.11
C PRO A 297 3.03 -20.27 -20.16
N GLU A 298 3.70 -20.10 -21.30
CA GLU A 298 5.10 -20.52 -21.46
C GLU A 298 6.00 -19.77 -20.47
N GLY A 299 6.90 -20.48 -19.83
CA GLY A 299 7.85 -19.91 -18.84
C GLY A 299 7.23 -19.55 -17.50
N ALA A 300 5.97 -19.84 -17.26
CA ALA A 300 5.32 -19.63 -15.98
C ALA A 300 4.56 -20.88 -15.50
N PRO A 301 4.36 -21.03 -14.18
CA PRO A 301 3.59 -22.15 -13.64
C PRO A 301 2.12 -22.07 -14.06
N SER A 302 1.37 -23.18 -13.85
CA SER A 302 -0.07 -23.23 -14.12
C SER A 302 -0.86 -22.19 -13.32
N ILE A 303 -2.01 -21.77 -13.84
CA ILE A 303 -2.87 -20.77 -13.18
C ILE A 303 -3.23 -21.17 -11.74
N PHE A 304 -3.50 -22.43 -11.47
CA PHE A 304 -3.80 -22.93 -10.14
C PHE A 304 -2.56 -23.63 -9.55
N PRO A 305 -2.14 -23.29 -8.32
CA PRO A 305 -2.69 -22.26 -7.40
C PRO A 305 -2.05 -20.87 -7.58
N PHE A 306 -1.13 -20.68 -8.53
CA PHE A 306 -0.19 -19.56 -8.56
C PHE A 306 -0.85 -18.19 -8.80
N LEU A 307 -1.90 -18.09 -9.59
CA LEU A 307 -2.68 -16.85 -9.73
C LEU A 307 -3.14 -16.34 -8.35
N PHE A 308 -3.72 -17.25 -7.57
CA PHE A 308 -4.28 -16.90 -6.25
C PHE A 308 -3.20 -16.47 -5.29
N ILE A 309 -2.06 -17.17 -5.24
CA ILE A 309 -0.92 -16.84 -4.39
C ILE A 309 -0.32 -15.50 -4.79
N THR A 310 -0.15 -15.22 -6.08
CA THR A 310 0.48 -14.01 -6.60
C THR A 310 -0.32 -12.74 -6.23
N ILE A 311 -1.65 -12.82 -6.26
CA ILE A 311 -2.52 -11.69 -5.91
C ILE A 311 -2.85 -11.66 -4.40
N ALA A 312 -2.68 -12.77 -3.68
CA ALA A 312 -3.10 -12.90 -2.29
C ALA A 312 -2.54 -11.78 -1.38
N CYS A 313 -1.28 -11.38 -1.59
CA CYS A 313 -0.66 -10.31 -0.83
C CYS A 313 -1.42 -8.97 -0.95
N GLY A 314 -2.04 -8.69 -2.10
CA GLY A 314 -2.83 -7.47 -2.29
C GLY A 314 -4.31 -7.60 -1.96
N ALA A 315 -4.88 -8.80 -2.09
CA ALA A 315 -6.32 -9.01 -1.93
C ALA A 315 -6.70 -9.54 -0.55
N VAL A 316 -5.85 -10.37 0.07
CA VAL A 316 -6.15 -11.12 1.31
C VAL A 316 -4.89 -11.27 2.17
N SER A 317 -4.13 -10.22 2.36
CA SER A 317 -2.86 -10.33 3.09
C SER A 317 -3.07 -10.45 4.60
N GLY A 318 -2.42 -11.43 5.22
CA GLY A 318 -2.30 -11.50 6.68
C GLY A 318 -1.52 -10.32 7.28
N PHE A 319 -0.69 -9.64 6.50
CA PHE A 319 0.00 -8.42 6.91
C PHE A 319 -0.96 -7.28 7.25
N HIS A 320 -2.09 -7.17 6.54
CA HIS A 320 -3.08 -6.10 6.77
C HIS A 320 -3.66 -6.11 8.18
N CYS A 321 -3.71 -7.26 8.84
CA CYS A 321 -4.21 -7.35 10.23
C CYS A 321 -3.14 -7.06 11.29
N LEU A 322 -1.89 -6.82 10.89
CA LEU A 322 -0.79 -6.47 11.79
C LEU A 322 -0.54 -4.96 11.86
N VAL A 323 -1.17 -4.20 10.94
CA VAL A 323 -0.97 -2.74 10.79
C VAL A 323 -2.06 -1.95 11.58
#